data_05859cb67e271a4e2543ff07ad0bcaec
#
_entry.id   05859cb67e271a4e2543ff07ad0bcaec
#
_cell.length_a   1.000
_cell.length_b   1.000
_cell.length_c   1.000
_cell.angle_alpha   90.00
_cell.angle_beta   90.00
_cell.angle_gamma   90.00
#
_symmetry.space_group_name_H-M   'P 1'
#
loop_
_entity.id
_entity.type
_entity.pdbx_description
1 polymer ?
#
loop_
_entity_poly.entity_id
_entity_poly.type
_entity_poly.pdbx_seq_one_letter_code
_entity_poly.pdbx_strand_id
1 'polypeptide(L)'
;LKPKCNFDKKLFPFYSNKISPFNSQNTFLDANLLKYYFLFPDQGRMHDIWASYYLQYIKKINVIYSEPSVFQDRNLHDLSVDLKNELIGLKYSSAIINKMSQKQFKLKDFFSKKSINAYKLYLKHF
;
A
#
# COMPACT_ATOMS: atom_id res chain seq x y z
N LEU A 1 -7.70 22.64 -15.26
CA LEU A 1 -8.93 22.03 -14.71
C LEU A 1 -8.54 21.20 -13.50
N LYS A 2 -8.89 21.67 -12.29
CA LYS A 2 -8.74 20.82 -11.09
C LYS A 2 -9.86 19.78 -11.13
N PRO A 3 -9.55 18.47 -11.12
CA PRO A 3 -10.59 17.46 -11.10
C PRO A 3 -11.40 17.60 -9.80
N LYS A 4 -12.71 17.80 -9.93
CA LYS A 4 -13.62 17.73 -8.79
C LYS A 4 -13.95 16.27 -8.57
N CYS A 5 -13.44 15.68 -7.50
CA CYS A 5 -13.93 14.40 -7.02
C CYS A 5 -15.24 14.63 -6.25
N ASN A 6 -16.33 14.15 -6.81
CA ASN A 6 -17.60 14.05 -6.08
C ASN A 6 -17.63 12.68 -5.38
N PHE A 7 -17.80 12.68 -4.08
CA PHE A 7 -18.01 11.46 -3.30
C PHE A 7 -19.25 11.61 -2.43
N ASP A 8 -19.96 10.51 -2.23
CA ASP A 8 -21.12 10.49 -1.35
C ASP A 8 -20.65 10.34 0.10
N LYS A 9 -20.81 11.38 0.90
CA LYS A 9 -20.46 11.39 2.32
C LYS A 9 -21.15 10.29 3.13
N LYS A 10 -22.32 9.84 2.70
CA LYS A 10 -23.08 8.78 3.38
C LYS A 10 -22.39 7.41 3.31
N LEU A 11 -21.39 7.24 2.42
CA LEU A 11 -20.62 6.03 2.31
C LEU A 11 -19.52 5.92 3.38
N PHE A 12 -19.23 6.99 4.11
CA PHE A 12 -18.14 7.02 5.08
C PHE A 12 -18.68 7.03 6.53
N PRO A 13 -17.94 6.38 7.46
CA PRO A 13 -16.74 5.59 7.21
C PRO A 13 -17.04 4.29 6.45
N PHE A 14 -16.19 3.96 5.46
CA PHE A 14 -16.28 2.71 4.73
C PHE A 14 -15.31 1.68 5.34
N TYR A 15 -15.82 0.52 5.66
CA TYR A 15 -15.08 -0.57 6.25
C TYR A 15 -14.83 -1.69 5.23
N SER A 16 -13.56 -2.04 5.04
CA SER A 16 -13.20 -3.17 4.17
C SER A 16 -12.78 -4.37 4.98
N ASN A 17 -13.45 -5.51 4.74
CA ASN A 17 -13.09 -6.81 5.32
C ASN A 17 -12.14 -7.63 4.43
N LYS A 18 -11.68 -7.04 3.32
CA LYS A 18 -10.70 -7.63 2.40
C LYS A 18 -9.43 -6.82 2.42
N ILE A 19 -8.31 -7.43 2.03
CA ILE A 19 -7.07 -6.68 1.79
C ILE A 19 -7.35 -5.60 0.76
N SER A 20 -7.15 -4.35 1.15
CA SER A 20 -7.45 -3.18 0.35
C SER A 20 -6.32 -2.15 0.43
N PRO A 21 -6.07 -1.39 -0.64
CA PRO A 21 -4.93 -0.49 -0.68
C PRO A 21 -5.13 0.73 0.22
N PHE A 22 -4.06 1.15 0.88
CA PHE A 22 -3.91 2.52 1.35
C PHE A 22 -2.48 2.99 1.07
N ASN A 23 -2.31 4.29 0.90
CA ASN A 23 -1.00 4.91 0.68
C ASN A 23 -0.50 5.59 1.96
N SER A 24 0.76 6.03 1.94
CA SER A 24 1.39 6.70 3.08
C SER A 24 1.01 8.18 3.25
N GLN A 25 0.25 8.78 2.33
CA GLN A 25 0.07 10.23 2.27
C GLN A 25 -0.97 10.77 3.25
N ASN A 26 -2.05 10.02 3.50
CA ASN A 26 -3.14 10.42 4.38
C ASN A 26 -3.69 9.19 5.11
N THR A 27 -2.88 8.65 6.02
CA THR A 27 -3.22 7.43 6.75
C THR A 27 -2.84 7.56 8.21
N PHE A 28 -3.78 7.27 9.10
CA PHE A 28 -3.50 7.07 10.51
C PHE A 28 -3.15 5.61 10.75
N LEU A 29 -2.02 5.39 11.40
CA LEU A 29 -1.54 4.06 11.73
C LEU A 29 -1.18 4.02 13.22
N ASP A 30 -1.66 2.98 13.92
CA ASP A 30 -1.24 2.73 15.29
C ASP A 30 0.29 2.53 15.36
N ALA A 31 0.95 3.17 16.33
CA ALA A 31 2.40 3.12 16.48
C ALA A 31 2.94 1.68 16.60
N ASN A 32 2.17 0.77 17.22
CA ASN A 32 2.54 -0.64 17.36
C ASN A 32 2.56 -1.39 16.02
N LEU A 33 1.95 -0.83 14.99
CA LEU A 33 1.93 -1.40 13.64
C LEU A 33 3.10 -0.94 12.77
N LEU A 34 3.80 0.14 13.16
CA LEU A 34 4.87 0.75 12.37
C LEU A 34 5.97 -0.25 12.00
N LYS A 35 6.35 -1.13 12.91
CA LYS A 35 7.36 -2.16 12.63
C LYS A 35 6.98 -3.15 11.51
N TYR A 36 5.71 -3.22 11.13
CA TYR A 36 5.21 -4.08 10.06
C TYR A 36 4.89 -3.33 8.78
N TYR A 37 4.81 -1.99 8.86
CA TYR A 37 4.59 -1.12 7.71
C TYR A 37 5.93 -0.66 7.14
N PHE A 38 6.58 -1.56 6.40
CA PHE A 38 7.88 -1.33 5.82
C PHE A 38 7.78 -1.05 4.32
N LEU A 39 8.28 0.10 3.90
CA LEU A 39 8.31 0.48 2.49
C LEU A 39 9.45 -0.27 1.80
N PHE A 40 9.13 -1.40 1.18
CA PHE A 40 10.12 -2.24 0.52
C PHE A 40 10.82 -1.48 -0.62
N PRO A 41 12.15 -1.32 -0.60
CA PRO A 41 12.88 -0.71 -1.70
C PRO A 41 12.73 -1.51 -3.00
N ASP A 42 13.08 -0.88 -4.12
CA ASP A 42 13.03 -1.46 -5.47
C ASP A 42 11.62 -1.79 -6.02
N GLN A 43 10.56 -1.25 -5.41
CA GLN A 43 9.16 -1.46 -5.83
C GLN A 43 8.55 -0.25 -6.58
N GLY A 44 9.38 0.73 -6.92
CA GLY A 44 8.91 1.93 -7.60
C GLY A 44 7.77 2.61 -6.83
N ARG A 45 6.71 2.96 -7.51
CA ARG A 45 5.54 3.63 -6.92
C ARG A 45 4.62 2.72 -6.11
N MET A 46 4.90 1.42 -6.07
CA MET A 46 4.05 0.45 -5.36
C MET A 46 4.51 0.14 -3.94
N HIS A 47 5.60 0.76 -3.47
CA HIS A 47 6.21 0.42 -2.19
C HIS A 47 5.27 0.62 -0.98
N ASP A 48 4.48 1.67 -0.95
CA ASP A 48 3.52 1.94 0.13
C ASP A 48 2.24 1.10 0.00
N ILE A 49 1.74 0.92 -1.21
CA ILE A 49 0.56 0.08 -1.48
C ILE A 49 0.84 -1.38 -1.11
N TRP A 50 1.98 -1.92 -1.50
CA TRP A 50 2.33 -3.31 -1.16
C TRP A 50 2.72 -3.47 0.31
N ALA A 51 3.28 -2.44 0.95
CA ALA A 51 3.46 -2.41 2.40
C ALA A 51 2.11 -2.47 3.12
N SER A 52 1.08 -1.77 2.59
CA SER A 52 -0.27 -1.82 3.15
C SER A 52 -0.89 -3.22 3.07
N TYR A 53 -0.73 -3.92 1.94
CA TYR A 53 -1.19 -5.31 1.79
C TYR A 53 -0.47 -6.25 2.76
N TYR A 54 0.85 -6.10 2.86
CA TYR A 54 1.67 -6.93 3.74
C TYR A 54 1.32 -6.75 5.21
N LEU A 55 1.13 -5.50 5.66
CA LEU A 55 0.69 -5.19 7.01
C LEU A 55 -0.66 -5.85 7.34
N GLN A 56 -1.66 -5.70 6.45
CA GLN A 56 -2.98 -6.30 6.65
C GLN A 56 -2.91 -7.83 6.70
N TYR A 57 -2.10 -8.43 5.83
CA TYR A 57 -1.89 -9.88 5.79
C TYR A 57 -1.28 -10.42 7.08
N ILE A 58 -0.22 -9.79 7.59
CA ILE A 58 0.48 -10.24 8.79
C ILE A 58 -0.34 -10.01 10.05
N LYS A 59 -0.94 -8.82 10.17
CA LYS A 59 -1.63 -8.40 11.40
C LYS A 59 -3.10 -8.76 11.40
N LYS A 60 -3.65 -9.25 10.27
CA LYS A 60 -5.07 -9.57 10.09
C LYS A 60 -5.98 -8.40 10.50
N ILE A 61 -5.57 -7.20 10.11
CA ILE A 61 -6.32 -5.97 10.36
C ILE A 61 -7.09 -5.54 9.12
N ASN A 62 -8.11 -4.75 9.34
CA ASN A 62 -8.93 -4.17 8.30
C ASN A 62 -8.65 -2.68 8.16
N VAL A 63 -9.00 -2.12 7.00
CA VAL A 63 -8.85 -0.70 6.70
C VAL A 63 -10.22 -0.03 6.83
N ILE A 64 -10.23 1.12 7.51
CA ILE A 64 -11.37 2.02 7.58
C ILE A 64 -11.03 3.24 6.72
N TYR A 65 -11.85 3.51 5.73
CA TYR A 65 -11.75 4.72 4.92
C TYR A 65 -12.68 5.78 5.48
N SER A 66 -12.12 6.92 5.87
CA SER A 66 -12.88 8.10 6.29
C SER A 66 -13.19 9.01 5.11
N GLU A 67 -13.98 10.04 5.34
CA GLU A 67 -14.13 11.12 4.37
C GLU A 67 -12.77 11.70 4.00
N PRO A 68 -12.56 12.09 2.73
CA PRO A 68 -11.35 12.78 2.31
C PRO A 68 -11.10 14.04 3.14
N SER A 69 -9.94 14.11 3.78
CA SER A 69 -9.56 15.22 4.69
C SER A 69 -8.44 16.09 4.15
N VAL A 70 -7.78 15.66 3.06
CA VAL A 70 -6.67 16.39 2.45
C VAL A 70 -6.90 16.55 0.95
N PHE A 71 -6.44 17.67 0.43
CA PHE A 71 -6.36 17.93 -1.00
C PHE A 71 -4.89 17.88 -1.43
N GLN A 72 -4.58 17.03 -2.42
CA GLN A 72 -3.24 16.96 -2.97
C GLN A 72 -3.15 17.80 -4.24
N ASP A 73 -2.41 18.91 -4.18
CA ASP A 73 -2.03 19.69 -5.37
C ASP A 73 -0.71 19.11 -5.91
N ARG A 74 -0.77 18.50 -7.08
CA ARG A 74 0.39 17.86 -7.71
C ARG A 74 0.99 18.80 -8.76
N ASN A 75 2.32 18.79 -8.82
CA ASN A 75 3.03 19.34 -9.97
C ASN A 75 2.66 18.60 -11.26
N LEU A 76 2.92 19.22 -12.40
CA LEU A 76 2.77 18.56 -13.69
C LEU A 76 3.65 17.30 -13.73
N HIS A 77 3.04 16.19 -14.06
CA HIS A 77 3.70 14.89 -14.18
C HIS A 77 3.71 14.44 -15.63
N ASP A 78 4.78 13.77 -16.02
CA ASP A 78 4.81 13.02 -17.27
C ASP A 78 4.04 11.69 -17.05
N LEU A 79 2.84 11.61 -17.61
CA LEU A 79 1.98 10.44 -17.47
C LEU A 79 2.61 9.16 -18.03
N SER A 80 3.49 9.28 -19.02
CA SER A 80 4.18 8.11 -19.61
C SER A 80 5.20 7.52 -18.64
N VAL A 81 5.92 8.36 -17.92
CA VAL A 81 6.85 7.95 -16.85
C VAL A 81 6.09 7.37 -15.66
N ASP A 82 4.99 8.00 -15.26
CA ASP A 82 4.14 7.50 -14.17
C ASP A 82 3.59 6.12 -14.49
N LEU A 83 3.01 5.93 -15.67
CA LEU A 83 2.48 4.64 -16.12
C LEU A 83 3.57 3.56 -16.14
N LYS A 84 4.76 3.87 -16.66
CA LYS A 84 5.89 2.94 -16.64
C LYS A 84 6.25 2.48 -15.23
N ASN A 85 6.24 3.40 -14.27
CA ASN A 85 6.55 3.10 -12.87
C ASN A 85 5.43 2.34 -12.14
N GLU A 86 4.20 2.40 -12.65
CA GLU A 86 3.03 1.72 -12.10
C GLU A 86 2.75 0.35 -12.74
N LEU A 87 3.39 0.03 -13.89
CA LEU A 87 3.22 -1.25 -14.58
C LEU A 87 3.49 -2.46 -13.68
N ILE A 88 4.45 -2.37 -12.78
CA ILE A 88 4.74 -3.44 -11.81
C ILE A 88 3.54 -3.70 -10.90
N GLY A 89 2.83 -2.64 -10.51
CA GLY A 89 1.60 -2.73 -9.72
C GLY A 89 0.48 -3.43 -10.47
N LEU A 90 0.23 -3.02 -11.71
CA LEU A 90 -0.77 -3.64 -12.57
C LEU A 90 -0.49 -5.14 -12.78
N LYS A 91 0.80 -5.49 -12.95
CA LYS A 91 1.21 -6.87 -13.22
C LYS A 91 1.10 -7.80 -12.00
N TYR A 92 1.44 -7.32 -10.82
CA TYR A 92 1.66 -8.21 -9.66
C TYR A 92 0.68 -8.03 -8.49
N SER A 93 -0.03 -6.90 -8.37
CA SER A 93 -0.89 -6.65 -7.20
C SER A 93 -1.98 -7.72 -7.02
N SER A 94 -2.64 -8.13 -8.09
CA SER A 94 -3.65 -9.19 -8.03
C SER A 94 -3.06 -10.53 -7.59
N ALA A 95 -1.87 -10.89 -8.09
CA ALA A 95 -1.19 -12.12 -7.71
C ALA A 95 -0.76 -12.10 -6.22
N ILE A 96 -0.28 -10.94 -5.73
CA ILE A 96 0.06 -10.74 -4.32
C ILE A 96 -1.17 -10.98 -3.44
N ILE A 97 -2.28 -10.29 -3.74
CA ILE A 97 -3.53 -10.40 -2.96
C ILE A 97 -4.07 -11.83 -2.99
N ASN A 98 -4.08 -12.48 -4.16
CA ASN A 98 -4.54 -13.86 -4.30
C ASN A 98 -3.70 -14.83 -3.44
N LYS A 99 -2.37 -14.72 -3.48
CA LYS A 99 -1.50 -15.56 -2.64
C LYS A 99 -1.67 -15.29 -1.15
N MET A 100 -1.91 -14.04 -0.76
CA MET A 100 -2.21 -13.69 0.63
C MET A 100 -3.54 -14.29 1.09
N SER A 101 -4.58 -14.22 0.27
CA SER A 101 -5.90 -14.80 0.55
C SER A 101 -5.84 -16.32 0.70
N GLN A 102 -5.01 -16.98 -0.09
CA GLN A 102 -4.77 -18.43 -0.03
C GLN A 102 -3.76 -18.84 1.05
N LYS A 103 -3.21 -17.91 1.83
CA LYS A 103 -2.15 -18.13 2.84
C LYS A 103 -0.86 -18.73 2.25
N GLN A 104 -0.61 -18.50 0.97
CA GLN A 104 0.56 -19.00 0.22
C GLN A 104 1.61 -17.92 -0.06
N PHE A 105 1.40 -16.70 0.43
CA PHE A 105 2.29 -15.59 0.20
C PHE A 105 3.66 -15.78 0.88
N LYS A 106 4.72 -15.58 0.09
CA LYS A 106 6.10 -15.55 0.59
C LYS A 106 6.78 -14.29 0.05
N LEU A 107 7.47 -13.55 0.92
CA LEU A 107 8.18 -12.33 0.52
C LEU A 107 9.10 -12.53 -0.68
N LYS A 108 9.83 -13.64 -0.72
CA LYS A 108 10.80 -13.95 -1.79
C LYS A 108 10.18 -14.11 -3.18
N ASP A 109 8.87 -14.31 -3.26
CA ASP A 109 8.17 -14.47 -4.54
C ASP A 109 7.94 -13.13 -5.25
N PHE A 110 7.99 -12.01 -4.51
CA PHE A 110 7.64 -10.68 -5.01
C PHE A 110 8.69 -9.61 -4.72
N PHE A 111 9.57 -9.84 -3.74
CA PHE A 111 10.55 -8.86 -3.31
C PHE A 111 11.98 -9.36 -3.50
N SER A 112 12.87 -8.46 -3.87
CA SER A 112 14.28 -8.78 -4.05
C SER A 112 14.93 -9.23 -2.73
N LYS A 113 16.01 -10.00 -2.82
CA LYS A 113 16.82 -10.37 -1.65
C LYS A 113 17.30 -9.14 -0.88
N LYS A 114 17.62 -8.05 -1.59
CA LYS A 114 18.04 -6.77 -1.02
C LYS A 114 16.92 -6.15 -0.17
N SER A 115 15.71 -6.08 -0.72
CA SER A 115 14.52 -5.57 0.00
C SER A 115 14.22 -6.40 1.25
N ILE A 116 14.29 -7.72 1.16
CA ILE A 116 14.05 -8.62 2.29
C ILE A 116 15.12 -8.44 3.38
N ASN A 117 16.38 -8.28 3.00
CA ASN A 117 17.46 -8.04 3.95
C ASN A 117 17.30 -6.67 4.64
N ALA A 118 16.91 -5.64 3.90
CA ALA A 118 16.61 -4.33 4.47
C ALA A 118 15.47 -4.41 5.51
N TYR A 119 14.41 -5.16 5.21
CA TYR A 119 13.31 -5.40 6.16
C TYR A 119 13.80 -6.13 7.42
N LYS A 120 14.63 -7.15 7.28
CA LYS A 120 15.21 -7.87 8.44
C LYS A 120 16.07 -6.96 9.33
N LEU A 121 16.82 -6.03 8.72
CA LEU A 121 17.59 -5.04 9.47
C LEU A 121 16.66 -4.06 10.19
N TYR A 122 15.66 -3.56 9.50
CA TYR A 122 14.64 -2.66 10.08
C TYR A 122 13.99 -3.28 11.32
N LEU A 123 13.61 -4.55 11.27
CA LEU A 123 12.99 -5.25 12.40
C LEU A 123 13.89 -5.36 13.65
N LYS A 124 15.20 -5.20 13.52
CA LYS A 124 16.11 -5.21 14.67
C LYS A 124 16.05 -3.94 15.53
N HIS A 125 15.38 -2.89 15.04
CA HIS A 125 15.21 -1.62 15.76
C HIS A 125 13.92 -1.58 16.61
N PHE A 126 13.13 -2.64 16.59
CA PHE A 126 11.91 -2.84 17.37
C PHE A 126 12.00 -4.07 18.28
#